data_aa08c82bef6c900ae39764f9c5db0612
#
_entry.id   aa08c82bef6c900ae39764f9c5db0612
#
_cell.length_a   1.000
_cell.length_b   1.000
_cell.length_c   1.000
_cell.angle_alpha   90.00
_cell.angle_beta   90.00
_cell.angle_gamma   90.00
#
_symmetry.space_group_name_H-M   'P 1'
#
loop_
_entity.id
_entity.type
_entity.pdbx_description
1 polymer ?
#
loop_
_entity_poly.entity_id
_entity_poly.type
_entity_poly.pdbx_seq_one_letter_code
_entity_poly.pdbx_strand_id
1 'polypeptide(L)'
;MTPWPLRFLQCVRQLSAWLLLSWCAAVPAQTLESVLRPGELVQGHAKWEEECTQCHVRFDRAAQDRLCMDCHKEVGQDVRERTGYHGRLKPQACRSCHTDHKGRTARIVDLDKKTFDHAQTDYALKGKHAKVECDKCHEPKKKY
;
A
#
# COMPACT_ATOMS: atom_id res chain seq x y z
N MET A 1 -0.85 -63.62 -28.92
CA MET A 1 -2.15 -62.93 -29.13
C MET A 1 -2.72 -62.61 -27.77
N THR A 2 -2.61 -61.36 -27.29
CA THR A 2 -3.20 -60.92 -26.00
C THR A 2 -4.71 -60.76 -26.18
N PRO A 3 -5.52 -61.34 -25.30
CA PRO A 3 -6.98 -61.28 -25.44
C PRO A 3 -7.50 -59.83 -25.37
N TRP A 4 -8.44 -59.51 -26.26
CA TRP A 4 -9.02 -58.17 -26.48
C TRP A 4 -9.42 -57.39 -25.17
N PRO A 5 -9.96 -58.01 -24.14
CA PRO A 5 -10.35 -57.26 -22.92
C PRO A 5 -9.19 -56.67 -22.14
N LEU A 6 -7.99 -57.25 -22.21
CA LEU A 6 -6.81 -56.72 -21.52
C LEU A 6 -6.28 -55.42 -22.16
N ARG A 7 -6.37 -55.30 -23.47
CA ARG A 7 -5.98 -54.08 -24.20
C ARG A 7 -6.92 -52.92 -23.93
N PHE A 8 -8.22 -53.18 -23.83
CA PHE A 8 -9.21 -52.19 -23.52
C PHE A 8 -9.03 -51.61 -22.09
N LEU A 9 -8.78 -52.45 -21.10
CA LEU A 9 -8.48 -52.05 -19.73
C LEU A 9 -7.17 -51.24 -19.62
N GLN A 10 -6.17 -51.55 -20.41
CA GLN A 10 -4.95 -50.74 -20.45
C GLN A 10 -5.17 -49.34 -21.07
N CYS A 11 -5.93 -49.24 -22.15
CA CYS A 11 -6.27 -47.95 -22.74
C CYS A 11 -7.09 -47.06 -21.79
N VAL A 12 -8.07 -47.61 -21.07
CA VAL A 12 -8.88 -46.85 -20.09
C VAL A 12 -8.02 -46.37 -18.93
N ARG A 13 -7.10 -47.20 -18.41
CA ARG A 13 -6.16 -46.77 -17.36
C ARG A 13 -5.18 -45.70 -17.82
N GLN A 14 -4.72 -45.74 -19.05
CA GLN A 14 -3.84 -44.70 -19.59
C GLN A 14 -4.59 -43.39 -19.80
N LEU A 15 -5.82 -43.39 -20.34
CA LEU A 15 -6.64 -42.20 -20.53
C LEU A 15 -7.01 -41.55 -19.21
N SER A 16 -7.35 -42.33 -18.17
CA SER A 16 -7.62 -41.79 -16.85
C SER A 16 -6.38 -41.16 -16.18
N ALA A 17 -5.20 -41.75 -16.38
CA ALA A 17 -3.95 -41.16 -15.87
C ALA A 17 -3.61 -39.82 -16.56
N TRP A 18 -3.83 -39.71 -17.86
CA TRP A 18 -3.62 -38.47 -18.59
C TRP A 18 -4.62 -37.36 -18.20
N LEU A 19 -5.89 -37.71 -17.95
CA LEU A 19 -6.90 -36.78 -17.47
C LEU A 19 -6.59 -36.25 -16.08
N LEU A 20 -6.09 -37.07 -15.17
CA LEU A 20 -5.70 -36.64 -13.83
C LEU A 20 -4.44 -35.76 -13.85
N LEU A 21 -3.47 -36.05 -14.71
CA LEU A 21 -2.28 -35.22 -14.91
C LEU A 21 -2.63 -33.85 -15.54
N SER A 22 -3.59 -33.79 -16.46
CA SER A 22 -4.03 -32.53 -17.06
C SER A 22 -4.75 -31.62 -16.07
N TRP A 23 -5.41 -32.16 -15.05
CA TRP A 23 -6.11 -31.36 -14.06
C TRP A 23 -5.17 -30.70 -13.04
N CYS A 24 -4.02 -31.30 -12.77
CA CYS A 24 -3.00 -30.71 -11.90
C CYS A 24 -2.30 -29.48 -12.51
N ALA A 25 -2.34 -29.29 -13.83
CA ALA A 25 -1.66 -28.19 -14.51
C ALA A 25 -2.42 -26.86 -14.46
N ALA A 26 -3.66 -26.82 -13.95
CA ALA A 26 -4.52 -25.64 -13.94
C ALA A 26 -4.59 -24.90 -12.59
N VAL A 27 -3.75 -25.29 -11.61
CA VAL A 27 -3.65 -24.52 -10.38
C VAL A 27 -2.83 -23.26 -10.67
N PRO A 28 -3.43 -22.06 -10.62
CA PRO A 28 -2.64 -20.82 -10.77
C PRO A 28 -1.59 -20.81 -9.68
N ALA A 29 -0.31 -20.76 -10.08
CA ALA A 29 0.79 -20.54 -9.15
C ALA A 29 0.57 -19.18 -8.49
N GLN A 30 0.02 -19.17 -7.30
CA GLN A 30 0.00 -17.98 -6.47
C GLN A 30 1.46 -17.59 -6.24
N THR A 31 1.80 -16.37 -6.61
CA THR A 31 3.16 -15.88 -6.37
C THR A 31 3.41 -15.86 -4.86
N LEU A 32 4.62 -16.21 -4.44
CA LEU A 32 5.00 -16.17 -3.02
C LEU A 32 4.68 -14.80 -2.39
N GLU A 33 4.71 -13.75 -3.19
CA GLU A 33 4.37 -12.38 -2.81
C GLU A 33 2.91 -12.23 -2.39
N SER A 34 1.95 -12.91 -3.05
CA SER A 34 0.53 -12.85 -2.66
C SER A 34 0.27 -13.52 -1.31
N VAL A 35 1.07 -14.53 -0.96
CA VAL A 35 0.98 -15.22 0.35
C VAL A 35 1.62 -14.39 1.48
N LEU A 36 2.63 -13.58 1.15
CA LEU A 36 3.36 -12.76 2.11
C LEU A 36 2.74 -11.35 2.30
N ARG A 37 1.69 -11.03 1.56
CA ARG A 37 1.04 -9.72 1.67
C ARG A 37 0.46 -9.51 3.07
N PRO A 38 0.87 -8.43 3.76
CA PRO A 38 0.48 -8.20 5.18
C PRO A 38 -0.98 -7.73 5.35
N GLY A 39 -1.70 -7.41 4.26
CA GLY A 39 -3.09 -6.96 4.27
C GLY A 39 -3.41 -6.10 3.05
N GLU A 40 -4.67 -5.67 2.94
CA GLU A 40 -5.10 -4.78 1.85
C GLU A 40 -4.55 -3.36 2.03
N LEU A 41 -4.22 -2.72 0.90
CA LEU A 41 -3.88 -1.30 0.88
C LEU A 41 -5.12 -0.44 1.15
N VAL A 42 -4.89 0.80 1.61
CA VAL A 42 -5.96 1.79 1.70
C VAL A 42 -6.55 2.09 0.33
N GLN A 43 -7.80 2.57 0.30
CA GLN A 43 -8.53 2.84 -0.94
C GLN A 43 -7.75 3.72 -1.93
N GLY A 44 -6.98 4.71 -1.44
CA GLY A 44 -6.16 5.59 -2.29
C GLY A 44 -5.03 4.88 -3.03
N HIS A 45 -4.55 3.77 -2.49
CA HIS A 45 -3.47 2.96 -3.07
C HIS A 45 -3.95 1.63 -3.68
N ALA A 46 -5.25 1.36 -3.67
CA ALA A 46 -5.84 0.08 -4.08
C ALA A 46 -5.40 -0.39 -5.48
N LYS A 47 -5.18 0.51 -6.41
CA LYS A 47 -4.73 0.19 -7.78
C LYS A 47 -3.34 -0.41 -7.86
N TRP A 48 -2.51 -0.23 -6.82
CA TRP A 48 -1.14 -0.72 -6.76
C TRP A 48 -0.97 -1.98 -5.91
N GLU A 49 -2.08 -2.63 -5.53
CA GLU A 49 -2.08 -3.72 -4.57
C GLU A 49 -1.26 -4.93 -4.98
N GLU A 50 -1.18 -5.21 -6.27
CA GLU A 50 -0.38 -6.31 -6.82
C GLU A 50 1.02 -5.85 -7.28
N GLU A 51 1.34 -4.56 -7.13
CA GLU A 51 2.59 -3.97 -7.60
C GLU A 51 3.47 -3.54 -6.43
N CYS A 52 3.96 -4.50 -5.66
CA CYS A 52 4.76 -4.30 -4.43
C CYS A 52 5.94 -3.34 -4.63
N THR A 53 6.56 -3.35 -5.82
CA THR A 53 7.72 -2.52 -6.16
C THR A 53 7.41 -1.03 -6.32
N GLN A 54 6.13 -0.65 -6.41
CA GLN A 54 5.74 0.76 -6.39
C GLN A 54 6.08 1.43 -5.04
N CYS A 55 6.07 0.64 -3.95
CA CYS A 55 6.29 1.12 -2.60
C CYS A 55 7.52 0.49 -1.93
N HIS A 56 8.01 -0.65 -2.43
CA HIS A 56 9.08 -1.40 -1.79
C HIS A 56 10.26 -1.68 -2.73
N VAL A 57 11.47 -1.43 -2.23
CA VAL A 57 12.71 -1.95 -2.83
C VAL A 57 13.14 -3.17 -2.01
N ARG A 58 13.39 -4.28 -2.70
CA ARG A 58 13.79 -5.54 -2.04
C ARG A 58 15.05 -5.32 -1.19
N PHE A 59 14.96 -5.66 0.08
CA PHE A 59 16.04 -5.53 1.09
C PHE A 59 16.48 -4.09 1.40
N ASP A 60 15.79 -3.06 0.88
CA ASP A 60 16.11 -1.66 1.16
C ASP A 60 14.86 -0.91 1.67
N ARG A 61 14.72 -0.86 2.98
CA ARG A 61 13.63 -0.12 3.63
C ARG A 61 13.80 1.40 3.56
N ALA A 62 15.04 1.89 3.41
CA ALA A 62 15.30 3.32 3.36
C ALA A 62 14.85 3.94 2.03
N ALA A 63 14.88 3.16 0.95
CA ALA A 63 14.39 3.61 -0.34
C ALA A 63 12.88 3.87 -0.39
N GLN A 64 12.11 3.34 0.56
CA GLN A 64 10.65 3.49 0.59
C GLN A 64 10.21 4.95 0.65
N ASP A 65 10.87 5.78 1.45
CA ASP A 65 10.52 7.20 1.59
C ASP A 65 10.64 7.95 0.27
N ARG A 66 11.65 7.62 -0.56
CA ARG A 66 11.80 8.17 -1.90
C ARG A 66 10.64 7.76 -2.79
N LEU A 67 10.25 6.48 -2.79
CA LEU A 67 9.13 5.98 -3.58
C LEU A 67 7.80 6.65 -3.16
N CYS A 68 7.59 6.91 -1.88
CA CYS A 68 6.45 7.70 -1.41
C CYS A 68 6.43 9.10 -2.04
N MET A 69 7.57 9.80 -2.00
CA MET A 69 7.70 11.16 -2.52
C MET A 69 7.69 11.22 -4.06
N ASP A 70 8.00 10.13 -4.76
CA ASP A 70 7.89 10.05 -6.23
C ASP A 70 6.43 10.19 -6.70
N CYS A 71 5.46 9.79 -5.87
CA CYS A 71 4.03 9.99 -6.10
C CYS A 71 3.49 11.21 -5.33
N HIS A 72 3.86 11.36 -4.06
CA HIS A 72 3.48 12.48 -3.20
C HIS A 72 4.46 13.65 -3.36
N LYS A 73 4.50 14.21 -4.56
CA LYS A 73 5.51 15.20 -4.97
C LYS A 73 5.48 16.48 -4.15
N GLU A 74 4.29 16.92 -3.74
CA GLU A 74 4.12 18.13 -2.91
C GLU A 74 4.77 17.92 -1.54
N VAL A 75 4.52 16.77 -0.90
CA VAL A 75 5.17 16.41 0.36
C VAL A 75 6.69 16.28 0.18
N GLY A 76 7.12 15.68 -0.93
CA GLY A 76 8.54 15.60 -1.28
C GLY A 76 9.19 16.97 -1.47
N GLN A 77 8.47 17.92 -2.02
CA GLN A 77 8.91 19.31 -2.14
C GLN A 77 9.05 19.96 -0.77
N ASP A 78 8.02 19.88 0.07
CA ASP A 78 8.05 20.43 1.43
C ASP A 78 9.25 19.92 2.23
N VAL A 79 9.52 18.62 2.16
CA VAL A 79 10.67 17.99 2.84
C VAL A 79 12.00 18.56 2.33
N ARG A 80 12.14 18.74 1.01
CA ARG A 80 13.39 19.26 0.41
C ARG A 80 13.59 20.75 0.71
N GLU A 81 12.52 21.53 0.68
CA GLU A 81 12.55 22.99 0.86
C GLU A 81 12.40 23.39 2.33
N ARG A 82 12.12 22.44 3.22
CA ARG A 82 11.86 22.66 4.64
C ARG A 82 10.67 23.61 4.88
N THR A 83 9.64 23.47 4.07
CA THR A 83 8.38 24.22 4.12
C THR A 83 7.23 23.31 4.55
N GLY A 84 6.10 23.89 4.89
CA GLY A 84 4.92 23.15 5.32
C GLY A 84 5.16 22.29 6.57
N TYR A 85 4.19 21.47 6.90
CA TYR A 85 4.27 20.61 8.08
C TYR A 85 5.40 19.57 7.95
N HIS A 86 5.44 18.82 6.83
CA HIS A 86 6.42 17.76 6.65
C HIS A 86 7.87 18.26 6.58
N GLY A 87 8.09 19.43 5.98
CA GLY A 87 9.43 19.98 5.87
C GLY A 87 9.99 20.53 7.19
N ARG A 88 9.10 20.85 8.15
CA ARG A 88 9.48 21.34 9.49
C ARG A 88 9.67 20.26 10.53
N LEU A 89 9.19 19.05 10.25
CA LEU A 89 9.42 17.90 11.13
C LEU A 89 10.91 17.53 11.18
N LYS A 90 11.34 16.94 12.29
CA LYS A 90 12.63 16.30 12.36
C LYS A 90 12.69 15.17 11.32
N PRO A 91 13.82 15.00 10.60
CA PRO A 91 13.96 13.93 9.62
C PRO A 91 13.63 12.57 10.23
N GLN A 92 12.67 11.88 9.62
CA GLN A 92 12.22 10.55 10.04
C GLN A 92 11.61 9.81 8.85
N ALA A 93 11.53 8.49 8.95
CA ALA A 93 10.92 7.68 7.91
C ALA A 93 9.40 7.92 7.82
N CYS A 94 8.84 8.00 6.62
CA CYS A 94 7.41 8.22 6.40
C CYS A 94 6.56 7.17 7.14
N ARG A 95 7.03 5.92 7.17
CA ARG A 95 6.37 4.79 7.85
C ARG A 95 6.29 4.94 9.37
N SER A 96 7.03 5.86 9.99
CA SER A 96 6.93 6.09 11.44
C SER A 96 5.59 6.72 11.84
N CYS A 97 4.95 7.41 10.92
CA CYS A 97 3.63 8.02 11.09
C CYS A 97 2.56 7.42 10.17
N HIS A 98 2.95 7.01 8.96
CA HIS A 98 2.03 6.50 7.94
C HIS A 98 2.27 5.01 7.69
N THR A 99 1.28 4.18 7.99
CA THR A 99 1.34 2.74 7.73
C THR A 99 0.18 2.33 6.84
N ASP A 100 0.49 1.69 5.71
CA ASP A 100 -0.51 1.07 4.84
C ASP A 100 -0.74 -0.41 5.23
N HIS A 101 -1.43 -1.18 4.41
CA HIS A 101 -1.80 -2.58 4.64
C HIS A 101 -2.73 -2.82 5.84
N LYS A 102 -3.52 -1.81 6.21
CA LYS A 102 -4.50 -1.87 7.30
C LYS A 102 -5.95 -1.98 6.80
N GLY A 103 -6.13 -2.21 5.50
CA GLY A 103 -7.44 -2.35 4.85
C GLY A 103 -7.95 -1.10 4.15
N ARG A 104 -8.93 -1.28 3.26
CA ARG A 104 -9.48 -0.24 2.37
C ARG A 104 -9.95 1.02 3.07
N THR A 105 -10.54 0.88 4.23
CA THR A 105 -11.14 1.98 4.98
C THR A 105 -10.23 2.55 6.06
N ALA A 106 -9.01 2.01 6.20
CA ALA A 106 -8.07 2.47 7.19
C ALA A 106 -7.66 3.93 6.97
N ARG A 107 -7.45 4.63 8.06
CA ARG A 107 -6.88 5.98 8.06
C ARG A 107 -5.38 5.86 8.28
N ILE A 108 -4.59 6.16 7.26
CA ILE A 108 -3.12 6.19 7.36
C ILE A 108 -2.58 7.56 7.78
N VAL A 109 -3.47 8.54 7.87
CA VAL A 109 -3.19 9.84 8.47
C VAL A 109 -4.05 9.95 9.72
N ASP A 110 -3.43 9.90 10.87
CA ASP A 110 -4.10 10.10 12.15
C ASP A 110 -3.66 11.44 12.74
N LEU A 111 -4.45 12.46 12.42
CA LEU A 111 -4.24 13.82 12.91
C LEU A 111 -5.21 14.08 14.05
N ASP A 112 -4.70 14.27 15.26
CA ASP A 112 -5.49 14.79 16.38
C ASP A 112 -5.63 16.30 16.25
N LYS A 113 -6.82 16.72 15.81
CA LYS A 113 -7.14 18.14 15.64
C LYS A 113 -7.07 18.96 16.93
N LYS A 114 -7.20 18.32 18.10
CA LYS A 114 -7.17 19.01 19.39
C LYS A 114 -5.76 19.36 19.83
N THR A 115 -4.79 18.56 19.43
CA THR A 115 -3.39 18.71 19.82
C THR A 115 -2.50 19.19 18.68
N PHE A 116 -3.06 19.45 17.50
CA PHE A 116 -2.29 19.90 16.34
C PHE A 116 -1.72 21.30 16.56
N ASP A 117 -0.41 21.40 16.50
CA ASP A 117 0.32 22.65 16.68
C ASP A 117 0.66 23.31 15.33
N HIS A 118 -0.03 24.41 15.01
CA HIS A 118 0.23 25.19 13.81
C HIS A 118 1.62 25.88 13.82
N ALA A 119 2.31 25.95 14.95
CA ALA A 119 3.68 26.45 14.96
C ALA A 119 4.64 25.53 14.18
N GLN A 120 4.22 24.26 13.93
CA GLN A 120 4.94 23.30 13.09
C GLN A 120 4.60 23.42 11.60
N THR A 121 3.86 24.44 11.20
CA THR A 121 3.48 24.76 9.82
C THR A 121 4.01 26.12 9.40
N ASP A 122 3.75 26.53 8.15
CA ASP A 122 4.10 27.86 7.67
C ASP A 122 3.19 28.96 8.24
N TYR A 123 2.08 28.59 8.88
CA TYR A 123 1.11 29.52 9.43
C TYR A 123 0.86 29.28 10.93
N ALA A 124 1.70 29.85 11.76
CA ALA A 124 1.50 29.84 13.22
C ALA A 124 0.30 30.68 13.65
N LEU A 125 -0.65 30.13 14.40
CA LEU A 125 -1.79 30.84 14.92
C LEU A 125 -1.39 31.79 16.06
N LYS A 126 -1.68 33.06 15.92
CA LYS A 126 -1.34 34.09 16.91
C LYS A 126 -2.58 34.97 17.29
N GLY A 127 -2.58 35.44 18.52
CA GLY A 127 -3.62 36.37 18.99
C GLY A 127 -5.02 35.76 18.91
N LYS A 128 -5.93 36.43 18.24
CA LYS A 128 -7.33 35.98 18.08
C LYS A 128 -7.45 34.67 17.26
N HIS A 129 -6.54 34.44 16.33
CA HIS A 129 -6.55 33.23 15.49
C HIS A 129 -6.27 31.94 16.30
N ALA A 130 -5.58 32.05 17.43
CA ALA A 130 -5.30 30.89 18.28
C ALA A 130 -6.56 30.23 18.91
N LYS A 131 -7.70 30.94 18.85
CA LYS A 131 -8.99 30.48 19.42
C LYS A 131 -10.06 30.24 18.36
N VAL A 132 -9.70 30.29 17.08
CA VAL A 132 -10.64 30.08 15.97
C VAL A 132 -10.81 28.62 15.72
N GLU A 133 -12.03 28.14 15.52
CA GLU A 133 -12.33 26.74 15.18
C GLU A 133 -11.73 26.37 13.84
N CYS A 134 -11.30 25.11 13.71
CA CYS A 134 -10.59 24.62 12.54
C CYS A 134 -11.34 24.85 11.23
N ASP A 135 -12.67 24.64 11.24
CA ASP A 135 -13.56 24.75 10.07
C ASP A 135 -13.74 26.18 9.55
N LYS A 136 -13.34 27.20 10.33
CA LYS A 136 -13.39 28.61 9.90
C LYS A 136 -12.28 28.95 8.90
N CYS A 137 -11.25 28.14 8.86
CA CYS A 137 -10.12 28.27 7.91
C CYS A 137 -10.00 27.04 7.00
N HIS A 138 -10.28 25.84 7.53
CA HIS A 138 -10.13 24.59 6.81
C HIS A 138 -11.47 24.09 6.23
N GLU A 139 -11.69 24.37 4.96
CA GLU A 139 -12.83 23.85 4.23
C GLU A 139 -12.65 22.36 3.94
N PRO A 140 -13.70 21.52 4.03
CA PRO A 140 -13.62 20.12 3.65
C PRO A 140 -13.07 19.94 2.23
N LYS A 141 -12.10 19.05 2.05
CA LYS A 141 -11.48 18.68 0.77
C LYS A 141 -10.57 19.76 0.14
N LYS A 142 -10.36 20.90 0.77
CA LYS A 142 -9.41 21.91 0.30
C LYS A 142 -8.04 21.67 0.94
N LYS A 143 -6.99 21.70 0.14
CA LYS A 143 -5.61 21.72 0.65
C LYS A 143 -5.21 23.13 1.04
N TYR A 144 -4.41 23.26 2.07
CA TYR A 144 -3.85 24.51 2.58
C TYR A 144 -2.37 24.37 2.82
#